data_6fdea1685793574fa0509d1be40607f2
#
_entry.id   6fdea1685793574fa0509d1be40607f2
#
_cell.length_a   1.000
_cell.length_b   1.000
_cell.length_c   1.000
_cell.angle_alpha   90.00
_cell.angle_beta   90.00
_cell.angle_gamma   90.00
#
_symmetry.space_group_name_H-M   'P 1'
#
loop_
_entity.id
_entity.type
_entity.pdbx_description
1 polymer ?
#
loop_
_entity_poly.entity_id
_entity_poly.type
_entity_poly.pdbx_seq_one_letter_code
_entity_poly.pdbx_strand_id
1 'polypeptide(L)'
;MKILYVEHDDDNLYMLKTRLERCGDFEVLAAEDSEQGCKLAVTERPDVILLDLEMPVEDRWEPVRTLKKDLRTRNIPIIGMSVYAEASEREKAMATGCDEFDAKPIEFDNLLTTVRRVLAKPK
;
A
#
# COMPACT_ATOMS: atom_id res chain seq x y z
N MET A 1 -4.98 -4.32 13.90
CA MET A 1 -4.60 -4.61 12.51
C MET A 1 -3.40 -3.78 12.12
N LYS A 2 -2.43 -4.38 11.46
CA LYS A 2 -1.20 -3.71 11.03
C LYS A 2 -1.31 -3.26 9.59
N ILE A 3 -1.00 -1.98 9.35
CA ILE A 3 -0.90 -1.42 8.00
C ILE A 3 0.56 -1.06 7.77
N LEU A 4 1.13 -1.53 6.66
CA LEU A 4 2.43 -1.05 6.21
C LEU A 4 2.19 0.00 5.13
N TYR A 5 2.67 1.21 5.36
CA TYR A 5 2.51 2.32 4.42
C TYR A 5 3.88 2.68 3.84
N VAL A 6 4.04 2.50 2.54
CA VAL A 6 5.29 2.78 1.82
C VAL A 6 5.10 4.05 1.00
N GLU A 7 5.79 5.12 1.40
CA GLU A 7 5.62 6.45 0.83
C GLU A 7 6.92 7.24 0.99
N HIS A 8 7.37 7.89 -0.07
CA HIS A 8 8.62 8.66 -0.04
C HIS A 8 8.45 10.09 0.44
N ASP A 9 7.24 10.64 0.44
CA ASP A 9 6.98 12.00 0.89
C ASP A 9 6.67 11.99 2.38
N ASP A 10 7.54 12.64 3.18
CA ASP A 10 7.42 12.62 4.64
C ASP A 10 6.13 13.25 5.13
N ASP A 11 5.65 14.30 4.48
CA ASP A 11 4.42 14.98 4.89
C ASP A 11 3.21 14.09 4.67
N ASN A 12 3.14 13.45 3.50
CA ASN A 12 2.07 12.50 3.19
C ASN A 12 2.09 11.32 4.16
N LEU A 13 3.29 10.80 4.41
CA LEU A 13 3.47 9.68 5.33
C LEU A 13 2.96 10.01 6.73
N TYR A 14 3.39 11.15 7.26
CA TYR A 14 2.99 11.60 8.59
C TYR A 14 1.47 11.81 8.68
N MET A 15 0.89 12.53 7.70
CA MET A 15 -0.52 12.87 7.72
C MET A 15 -1.41 11.63 7.69
N LEU A 16 -1.14 10.72 6.76
CA LEU A 16 -1.99 9.55 6.60
C LEU A 16 -1.80 8.57 7.76
N LYS A 17 -0.56 8.36 8.20
CA LYS A 17 -0.27 7.53 9.37
C LYS A 17 -1.05 8.02 10.59
N THR A 18 -0.97 9.34 10.86
CA THR A 18 -1.66 9.94 12.01
C THR A 18 -3.17 9.74 11.93
N ARG A 19 -3.75 9.97 10.75
CA ARG A 19 -5.19 9.83 10.58
C ARG A 19 -5.64 8.38 10.75
N LEU A 20 -4.90 7.43 10.19
CA LEU A 20 -5.24 6.03 10.32
C LEU A 20 -5.14 5.56 11.77
N GLU A 21 -4.09 5.98 12.47
CA GLU A 21 -3.91 5.60 13.88
C GLU A 21 -4.98 6.18 14.78
N ARG A 22 -5.51 7.36 14.44
CA ARG A 22 -6.61 7.97 15.19
C ARG A 22 -7.91 7.20 15.10
N CYS A 23 -8.07 6.34 14.09
CA CYS A 23 -9.23 5.46 14.01
C CYS A 23 -9.27 4.42 15.15
N GLY A 24 -8.12 4.17 15.80
CA GLY A 24 -8.03 3.27 16.93
C GLY A 24 -7.91 1.78 16.56
N ASP A 25 -8.15 1.43 15.30
CA ASP A 25 -8.16 0.03 14.85
C ASP A 25 -6.82 -0.40 14.24
N PHE A 26 -5.93 0.56 13.95
CA PHE A 26 -4.75 0.29 13.14
C PHE A 26 -3.46 0.69 13.83
N GLU A 27 -2.45 -0.17 13.68
CA GLU A 27 -1.06 0.16 13.92
C GLU A 27 -0.43 0.38 12.55
N VAL A 28 0.20 1.52 12.32
CA VAL A 28 0.78 1.86 11.01
C VAL A 28 2.30 1.84 11.09
N LEU A 29 2.88 0.97 10.26
CA LEU A 29 4.33 0.92 10.07
C LEU A 29 4.66 1.73 8.83
N ALA A 30 5.67 2.57 8.91
CA ALA A 30 6.05 3.46 7.83
C ALA A 30 7.35 3.01 7.18
N ALA A 31 7.40 3.05 5.85
CA ALA A 31 8.61 2.81 5.08
C ALA A 31 8.78 3.94 4.08
N GLU A 32 9.99 4.49 3.99
CA GLU A 32 10.27 5.64 3.12
C GLU A 32 10.68 5.22 1.71
N ASP A 33 11.05 3.96 1.52
CA ASP A 33 11.42 3.43 0.21
C ASP A 33 10.97 1.98 0.06
N SER A 34 11.08 1.49 -1.17
CA SER A 34 10.62 0.14 -1.52
C SER A 34 11.41 -0.96 -0.84
N GLU A 35 12.70 -0.76 -0.67
CA GLU A 35 13.56 -1.76 -0.04
C GLU A 35 13.16 -1.95 1.42
N GLN A 36 13.01 -0.86 2.15
CA GLN A 36 12.56 -0.90 3.53
C GLN A 36 11.15 -1.50 3.62
N GLY A 37 10.27 -1.11 2.68
CA GLY A 37 8.91 -1.64 2.63
C GLY A 37 8.88 -3.15 2.46
N CYS A 38 9.66 -3.69 1.54
CA CYS A 38 9.71 -5.13 1.33
C CYS A 38 10.28 -5.86 2.55
N LYS A 39 11.30 -5.31 3.20
CA LYS A 39 11.86 -5.90 4.43
C LYS A 39 10.82 -5.93 5.55
N LEU A 40 10.12 -4.84 5.76
CA LEU A 40 9.10 -4.76 6.81
C LEU A 40 7.92 -5.70 6.52
N ALA A 41 7.57 -5.87 5.25
CA ALA A 41 6.51 -6.81 4.88
C ALA A 41 6.85 -8.23 5.31
N VAL A 42 8.11 -8.62 5.16
CA VAL A 42 8.57 -9.95 5.57
C VAL A 42 8.61 -10.10 7.08
N THR A 43 9.19 -9.12 7.78
CA THR A 43 9.45 -9.23 9.21
C THR A 43 8.22 -8.97 10.07
N GLU A 44 7.38 -8.01 9.66
CA GLU A 44 6.24 -7.57 10.46
C GLU A 44 4.91 -8.21 10.04
N ARG A 45 4.86 -8.78 8.85
CA ARG A 45 3.66 -9.45 8.31
C ARG A 45 2.40 -8.60 8.48
N PRO A 46 2.37 -7.42 7.86
CA PRO A 46 1.19 -6.55 7.98
C PRO A 46 -0.05 -7.21 7.38
N ASP A 47 -1.20 -6.71 7.78
CA ASP A 47 -2.48 -7.21 7.27
C ASP A 47 -2.80 -6.62 5.89
N VAL A 48 -2.25 -5.44 5.60
CA VAL A 48 -2.40 -4.79 4.29
C VAL A 48 -1.21 -3.87 4.06
N ILE A 49 -0.84 -3.69 2.79
CA ILE A 49 0.22 -2.77 2.37
C ILE A 49 -0.39 -1.65 1.54
N LEU A 50 -0.17 -0.41 1.96
CA LEU A 50 -0.47 0.78 1.15
C LEU A 50 0.82 1.15 0.44
N LEU A 51 0.82 1.09 -0.88
CA LEU A 51 2.03 1.27 -1.67
C LEU A 51 1.89 2.44 -2.64
N ASP A 52 2.74 3.45 -2.46
CA ASP A 52 2.85 4.56 -3.39
C ASP A 52 3.48 4.03 -4.70
N LEU A 53 2.72 4.11 -5.79
CA LEU A 53 3.19 3.64 -7.10
C LEU A 53 4.09 4.65 -7.81
N GLU A 54 4.36 5.80 -7.17
CA GLU A 54 5.20 6.85 -7.73
C GLU A 54 6.51 6.99 -6.97
N MET A 55 6.93 5.93 -6.30
CA MET A 55 8.24 5.94 -5.63
C MET A 55 9.34 6.22 -6.65
N PRO A 56 10.39 6.96 -6.27
CA PRO A 56 11.46 7.32 -7.20
C PRO A 56 12.40 6.12 -7.44
N VAL A 57 11.89 5.12 -8.13
CA VAL A 57 12.63 3.92 -8.53
C VAL A 57 12.58 3.80 -10.04
N GLU A 58 13.54 3.08 -10.60
CA GLU A 58 13.64 2.93 -12.06
C GLU A 58 12.43 2.21 -12.65
N ASP A 59 11.95 1.16 -11.96
CA ASP A 59 10.74 0.42 -12.35
C ASP A 59 9.75 0.48 -11.19
N ARG A 60 8.74 1.30 -11.33
CA ARG A 60 7.77 1.52 -10.25
C ARG A 60 6.84 0.33 -9.97
N TRP A 61 6.81 -0.63 -10.86
CA TRP A 61 6.02 -1.86 -10.68
C TRP A 61 6.81 -2.97 -10.00
N GLU A 62 8.13 -2.84 -9.91
CA GLU A 62 8.99 -3.85 -9.32
C GLU A 62 8.63 -4.18 -7.87
N PRO A 63 8.33 -3.20 -6.99
CA PRO A 63 7.97 -3.52 -5.62
C PRO A 63 6.74 -4.41 -5.53
N VAL A 64 5.73 -4.18 -6.38
CA VAL A 64 4.54 -5.03 -6.41
C VAL A 64 4.92 -6.45 -6.81
N ARG A 65 5.71 -6.61 -7.87
CA ARG A 65 6.14 -7.93 -8.33
C ARG A 65 6.96 -8.65 -7.28
N THR A 66 7.88 -7.94 -6.63
CA THR A 66 8.71 -8.50 -5.58
C THR A 66 7.88 -9.07 -4.44
N LEU A 67 6.91 -8.30 -3.97
CA LEU A 67 6.03 -8.72 -2.88
C LEU A 67 5.17 -9.93 -3.29
N LYS A 68 4.70 -9.96 -4.52
CA LYS A 68 3.81 -11.03 -4.99
C LYS A 68 4.54 -12.32 -5.36
N LYS A 69 5.85 -12.24 -5.63
CA LYS A 69 6.66 -13.43 -5.90
C LYS A 69 7.17 -14.12 -4.64
N ASP A 70 7.36 -13.38 -3.56
CA ASP A 70 7.90 -13.92 -2.32
C ASP A 70 6.81 -14.66 -1.56
N LEU A 71 7.06 -15.93 -1.26
CA LEU A 71 6.10 -16.78 -0.55
C LEU A 71 5.70 -16.23 0.81
N ARG A 72 6.56 -15.40 1.41
CA ARG A 72 6.32 -14.82 2.73
C ARG A 72 5.37 -13.62 2.69
N THR A 73 5.20 -13.00 1.52
CA THR A 73 4.42 -11.75 1.39
C THR A 73 3.33 -11.83 0.33
N ARG A 74 3.32 -12.84 -0.52
CA ARG A 74 2.41 -12.88 -1.67
C ARG A 74 0.93 -12.83 -1.31
N ASN A 75 0.56 -13.26 -0.11
CA ASN A 75 -0.85 -13.26 0.32
C ASN A 75 -1.25 -11.99 1.06
N ILE A 76 -0.31 -11.06 1.27
CA ILE A 76 -0.62 -9.78 1.90
C ILE A 76 -1.25 -8.89 0.83
N PRO A 77 -2.49 -8.38 1.05
CA PRO A 77 -3.11 -7.52 0.05
C PRO A 77 -2.38 -6.20 -0.10
N ILE A 78 -2.30 -5.72 -1.33
CA ILE A 78 -1.63 -4.46 -1.68
C ILE A 78 -2.66 -3.50 -2.26
N ILE A 79 -2.73 -2.29 -1.70
CA ILE A 79 -3.51 -1.19 -2.24
C ILE A 79 -2.51 -0.23 -2.89
N GLY A 80 -2.50 -0.17 -4.22
CA GLY A 80 -1.64 0.77 -4.95
C GLY A 80 -2.26 2.15 -4.97
N MET A 81 -1.44 3.20 -4.87
CA MET A 81 -1.90 4.58 -4.88
C MET A 81 -1.11 5.38 -5.90
N SER A 82 -1.80 6.16 -6.74
CA SER A 82 -1.16 6.92 -7.82
C SER A 82 -1.94 8.17 -8.17
N VAL A 83 -1.22 9.24 -8.59
CA VAL A 83 -1.87 10.43 -9.17
C VAL A 83 -2.41 10.13 -10.57
N TYR A 84 -1.94 9.07 -11.22
CA TYR A 84 -2.41 8.67 -12.54
C TYR A 84 -3.63 7.77 -12.37
N ALA A 85 -4.82 8.38 -12.40
CA ALA A 85 -6.06 7.67 -12.06
C ALA A 85 -6.82 7.13 -13.27
N GLU A 86 -6.23 7.18 -14.48
CA GLU A 86 -6.85 6.64 -15.69
C GLU A 86 -7.00 5.11 -15.61
N ALA A 87 -7.94 4.62 -16.42
CA ALA A 87 -8.23 3.18 -16.47
C ALA A 87 -6.99 2.34 -16.78
N SER A 88 -6.10 2.84 -17.67
CA SER A 88 -4.88 2.10 -18.04
C SER A 88 -3.93 1.91 -16.87
N GLU A 89 -3.80 2.92 -16.02
CA GLU A 89 -2.95 2.83 -14.81
C GLU A 89 -3.54 1.83 -13.83
N ARG A 90 -4.84 1.91 -13.59
CA ARG A 90 -5.55 0.96 -12.72
C ARG A 90 -5.40 -0.47 -13.22
N GLU A 91 -5.61 -0.67 -14.52
CA GLU A 91 -5.48 -2.00 -15.13
C GLU A 91 -4.08 -2.56 -14.96
N LYS A 92 -3.05 -1.72 -15.16
CA LYS A 92 -1.67 -2.12 -14.99
C LYS A 92 -1.37 -2.51 -13.54
N ALA A 93 -1.89 -1.73 -12.59
CA ALA A 93 -1.71 -2.02 -11.17
C ALA A 93 -2.32 -3.38 -10.81
N MET A 94 -3.55 -3.61 -11.24
CA MET A 94 -4.25 -4.86 -10.93
C MET A 94 -3.59 -6.06 -11.63
N ALA A 95 -3.15 -5.88 -12.88
CA ALA A 95 -2.47 -6.94 -13.63
C ALA A 95 -1.11 -7.29 -13.03
N THR A 96 -0.45 -6.34 -12.40
CA THR A 96 0.85 -6.56 -11.77
C THR A 96 0.74 -7.28 -10.42
N GLY A 97 -0.41 -7.13 -9.75
CA GLY A 97 -0.67 -7.84 -8.51
C GLY A 97 -1.27 -7.02 -7.38
N CYS A 98 -1.59 -5.74 -7.61
CA CYS A 98 -2.33 -4.97 -6.62
C CYS A 98 -3.72 -5.56 -6.45
N ASP A 99 -4.19 -5.60 -5.22
CA ASP A 99 -5.53 -6.10 -4.90
C ASP A 99 -6.57 -4.99 -5.01
N GLU A 100 -6.15 -3.74 -4.80
CA GLU A 100 -7.00 -2.56 -4.96
C GLU A 100 -6.12 -1.41 -5.44
N PHE A 101 -6.79 -0.34 -5.91
CA PHE A 101 -6.12 0.84 -6.42
C PHE A 101 -6.88 2.08 -5.95
N ASP A 102 -6.14 3.08 -5.46
CA ASP A 102 -6.72 4.34 -5.03
C ASP A 102 -6.00 5.51 -5.69
N ALA A 103 -6.74 6.56 -5.99
CA ALA A 103 -6.18 7.76 -6.64
C ALA A 103 -5.61 8.71 -5.60
N LYS A 104 -4.56 9.44 -6.00
CA LYS A 104 -4.06 10.58 -5.23
C LYS A 104 -4.57 11.87 -5.89
N PRO A 105 -4.81 12.93 -5.13
CA PRO A 105 -4.62 13.03 -3.67
C PRO A 105 -5.60 12.14 -2.93
N ILE A 106 -5.15 11.57 -1.82
CA ILE A 106 -5.93 10.61 -1.04
C ILE A 106 -7.15 11.31 -0.44
N GLU A 107 -8.33 10.75 -0.73
CA GLU A 107 -9.54 11.10 -0.02
C GLU A 107 -9.69 10.07 1.10
N PHE A 108 -9.57 10.51 2.35
CA PHE A 108 -9.38 9.61 3.48
C PHE A 108 -10.52 8.61 3.65
N ASP A 109 -11.77 9.06 3.52
CA ASP A 109 -12.91 8.17 3.73
C ASP A 109 -12.97 7.08 2.66
N ASN A 110 -12.61 7.40 1.42
CA ASN A 110 -12.52 6.41 0.35
C ASN A 110 -11.42 5.40 0.63
N LEU A 111 -10.25 5.87 1.05
CA LEU A 111 -9.15 4.97 1.39
C LEU A 111 -9.51 4.07 2.54
N LEU A 112 -10.11 4.62 3.59
CA LEU A 112 -10.52 3.86 4.76
C LEU A 112 -11.52 2.77 4.38
N THR A 113 -12.48 3.09 3.52
CA THR A 113 -13.44 2.12 3.00
C THR A 113 -12.72 0.99 2.25
N THR A 114 -11.76 1.34 1.40
CA THR A 114 -10.98 0.35 0.65
C THR A 114 -10.18 -0.55 1.58
N VAL A 115 -9.51 0.05 2.58
CA VAL A 115 -8.74 -0.72 3.57
C VAL A 115 -9.65 -1.71 4.30
N ARG A 116 -10.79 -1.26 4.79
CA ARG A 116 -11.72 -2.12 5.53
C ARG A 116 -12.28 -3.23 4.67
N ARG A 117 -12.59 -2.94 3.41
CA ARG A 117 -13.08 -3.94 2.46
C ARG A 117 -12.03 -5.03 2.23
N VAL A 118 -10.78 -4.63 2.02
CA VAL A 118 -9.68 -5.56 1.80
C VAL A 118 -9.44 -6.42 3.03
N LEU A 119 -9.46 -5.83 4.22
CA LEU A 119 -9.24 -6.56 5.47
C LEU A 119 -10.38 -7.54 5.80
N ALA A 120 -11.57 -7.30 5.28
CA ALA A 120 -12.73 -8.17 5.50
C ALA A 120 -12.73 -9.40 4.61
N LYS A 121 -11.91 -9.44 3.55
CA LYS A 121 -11.86 -10.58 2.63
C LYS A 121 -11.12 -11.75 3.27
N PRO A 122 -11.58 -12.99 3.05
CA PRO A 122 -10.83 -14.18 3.49
C PRO A 122 -9.48 -14.23 2.78
N LYS A 123 -8.47 -14.63 3.50
CA LYS A 123 -7.12 -14.78 2.93
C LYS A 123 -6.92 -16.18 2.35
#